data_0cf28d58c68eb87b70deb0032456c7d6
#
_entry.id   0cf28d58c68eb87b70deb0032456c7d6
#
_cell.length_a   1.000
_cell.length_b   1.000
_cell.length_c   1.000
_cell.angle_alpha   90.00
_cell.angle_beta   90.00
_cell.angle_gamma   90.00
#
_symmetry.space_group_name_H-M   'P 1'
#
loop_
_entity.id
_entity.type
_entity.pdbx_description
1 polymer ?
#
loop_
_entity_poly.entity_id
_entity_poly.type
_entity_poly.pdbx_seq_one_letter_code
_entity_poly.pdbx_strand_id
1 'polypeptide(L)'
;TRPDCINEDVAKLLSTYSTNYYVCVELGLQTSDDNIGTFINRGYSSEDFTKAVNLLNKYKIDVVAHIMVGLPKENNETIKNTVNFINNHNIQGIKIHSTYVVKNTKLADLYLNNLYTPITLEYYLDSLSYVLTHIDSNIVVHRISGDAPKDLLLAPEWNLHKKWGLNGIE
;
A
#
# COMPACT_ATOMS: atom_id res chain seq x y z
N THR A 1 5.06 2.64 9.15
CA THR A 1 6.50 2.29 9.20
C THR A 1 6.85 1.16 8.25
N ARG A 2 8.14 0.78 8.18
CA ARG A 2 8.64 -0.39 7.43
C ARG A 2 8.53 -1.64 8.30
N PRO A 3 8.21 -2.80 7.71
CA PRO A 3 8.12 -4.07 8.45
C PRO A 3 9.45 -4.47 9.13
N ASP A 4 10.58 -4.28 8.47
CA ASP A 4 11.92 -4.59 8.99
C ASP A 4 12.36 -3.72 10.19
N CYS A 5 11.58 -2.68 10.53
CA CYS A 5 11.78 -1.90 11.75
C CYS A 5 11.00 -2.44 12.96
N ILE A 6 10.16 -3.48 12.77
CA ILE A 6 9.38 -4.06 13.85
C ILE A 6 10.18 -5.20 14.48
N ASN A 7 10.50 -5.05 15.75
CA ASN A 7 11.18 -6.05 16.56
C ASN A 7 10.44 -6.26 17.91
N GLU A 8 10.90 -7.22 18.71
CA GLU A 8 10.27 -7.60 19.97
C GLU A 8 10.19 -6.41 20.96
N ASP A 9 11.20 -5.55 21.01
CA ASP A 9 11.23 -4.41 21.94
C ASP A 9 10.23 -3.34 21.53
N VAL A 10 10.11 -3.06 20.23
CA VAL A 10 9.09 -2.15 19.69
C VAL A 10 7.69 -2.69 19.97
N ALA A 11 7.43 -3.97 19.69
CA ALA A 11 6.13 -4.57 19.93
C ALA A 11 5.74 -4.55 21.42
N LYS A 12 6.69 -4.87 22.32
CA LYS A 12 6.49 -4.76 23.78
C LYS A 12 6.18 -3.34 24.20
N LEU A 13 6.95 -2.35 23.73
CA LEU A 13 6.71 -0.96 24.06
C LEU A 13 5.30 -0.53 23.64
N LEU A 14 4.89 -0.83 22.40
CA LEU A 14 3.56 -0.50 21.90
C LEU A 14 2.45 -1.18 22.72
N SER A 15 2.66 -2.43 23.15
CA SER A 15 1.69 -3.17 23.95
C SER A 15 1.47 -2.54 25.33
N THR A 16 2.44 -1.82 25.90
CA THR A 16 2.23 -1.11 27.15
C THR A 16 1.23 0.04 27.01
N TYR A 17 1.21 0.68 25.85
CA TYR A 17 0.24 1.74 25.55
C TYR A 17 -1.13 1.18 25.15
N SER A 18 -1.19 0.01 24.52
CA SER A 18 -2.46 -0.60 24.11
C SER A 18 -3.38 -0.98 25.26
N THR A 19 -2.86 -0.99 26.49
CA THR A 19 -3.65 -1.19 27.71
C THR A 19 -4.65 -0.05 27.97
N ASN A 20 -4.30 1.17 27.59
CA ASN A 20 -5.08 2.38 27.87
C ASN A 20 -5.54 3.12 26.60
N TYR A 21 -4.96 2.81 25.45
CA TYR A 21 -5.20 3.50 24.19
C TYR A 21 -5.38 2.50 23.07
N TYR A 22 -6.17 2.86 22.06
CA TYR A 22 -6.15 2.14 20.80
C TYR A 22 -4.81 2.37 20.10
N VAL A 23 -4.08 1.29 19.84
CA VAL A 23 -2.79 1.32 19.15
C VAL A 23 -2.88 0.47 17.89
N CYS A 24 -2.61 1.06 16.74
CA CYS A 24 -2.42 0.33 15.49
C CYS A 24 -1.09 0.71 14.84
N VAL A 25 -0.54 -0.20 14.06
CA VAL A 25 0.69 0.01 13.30
C VAL A 25 0.39 -0.04 11.80
N GLU A 26 0.69 1.05 11.11
CA GLU A 26 0.59 1.12 9.66
C GLU A 26 1.89 0.60 9.03
N LEU A 27 1.79 -0.52 8.30
CA LEU A 27 2.91 -1.20 7.66
C LEU A 27 2.86 -1.06 6.13
N GLY A 28 3.96 -0.68 5.53
CA GLY A 28 4.12 -0.67 4.08
C GLY A 28 4.30 -2.10 3.55
N LEU A 29 3.35 -2.60 2.76
CA LEU A 29 3.52 -3.81 1.94
C LEU A 29 3.87 -3.40 0.50
N GLN A 30 3.18 -2.42 -0.03
CA GLN A 30 3.16 -1.90 -1.39
C GLN A 30 2.60 -2.95 -2.38
N THR A 31 3.22 -4.11 -2.46
CA THR A 31 2.84 -5.29 -3.25
C THR A 31 3.37 -6.55 -2.56
N SER A 32 2.71 -7.68 -2.75
CA SER A 32 3.22 -8.98 -2.32
C SER A 32 4.29 -9.56 -3.26
N ASP A 33 4.47 -8.97 -4.44
CA ASP A 33 5.48 -9.39 -5.42
C ASP A 33 6.86 -8.83 -5.04
N ASP A 34 7.78 -9.70 -4.62
CA ASP A 34 9.11 -9.31 -4.21
C ASP A 34 10.02 -8.87 -5.37
N ASN A 35 9.72 -9.27 -6.62
CA ASN A 35 10.46 -8.78 -7.78
C ASN A 35 10.11 -7.30 -8.05
N ILE A 36 8.81 -6.95 -7.95
CA ILE A 36 8.38 -5.55 -8.01
C ILE A 36 8.94 -4.80 -6.80
N GLY A 37 8.85 -5.37 -5.60
CA GLY A 37 9.43 -4.80 -4.37
C GLY A 37 10.92 -4.47 -4.52
N THR A 38 11.69 -5.36 -5.10
CA THR A 38 13.11 -5.15 -5.41
C THR A 38 13.31 -4.04 -6.46
N PHE A 39 12.49 -4.05 -7.52
CA PHE A 39 12.59 -3.05 -8.59
C PHE A 39 12.34 -1.61 -8.07
N ILE A 40 11.36 -1.44 -7.18
CA ILE A 40 11.06 -0.14 -6.57
C ILE A 40 11.97 0.20 -5.38
N ASN A 41 12.97 -0.61 -5.12
CA ASN A 41 13.91 -0.46 -4.00
C ASN A 41 13.21 -0.40 -2.64
N ARG A 42 12.21 -1.26 -2.42
CA ARG A 42 11.43 -1.34 -1.17
C ARG A 42 12.32 -1.65 0.04
N GLY A 43 13.34 -2.51 -0.14
CA GLY A 43 14.38 -2.79 0.84
C GLY A 43 14.01 -3.84 1.91
N TYR A 44 12.88 -4.52 1.77
CA TYR A 44 12.42 -5.64 2.60
C TYR A 44 11.53 -6.57 1.76
N SER A 45 11.32 -7.80 2.22
CA SER A 45 10.54 -8.81 1.54
C SER A 45 9.08 -8.87 2.03
N SER A 46 8.23 -9.60 1.30
CA SER A 46 6.88 -9.96 1.77
C SER A 46 6.93 -10.87 3.01
N GLU A 47 8.00 -11.68 3.16
CA GLU A 47 8.22 -12.47 4.36
C GLU A 47 8.53 -11.59 5.59
N ASP A 48 9.29 -10.51 5.44
CA ASP A 48 9.54 -9.55 6.53
C ASP A 48 8.23 -8.87 6.97
N PHE A 49 7.35 -8.57 6.02
CA PHE A 49 6.01 -8.08 6.33
C PHE A 49 5.21 -9.11 7.15
N THR A 50 5.22 -10.38 6.73
CA THR A 50 4.56 -11.48 7.46
C THR A 50 5.08 -11.62 8.89
N LYS A 51 6.40 -11.56 9.08
CA LYS A 51 7.03 -11.62 10.41
C LYS A 51 6.57 -10.45 11.29
N ALA A 52 6.54 -9.24 10.74
CA ALA A 52 6.09 -8.05 11.46
C ALA A 52 4.61 -8.14 11.87
N VAL A 53 3.73 -8.56 10.96
CA VAL A 53 2.29 -8.78 11.26
C VAL A 53 2.13 -9.80 12.38
N ASN A 54 2.78 -10.97 12.27
CA ASN A 54 2.68 -12.01 13.29
C ASN A 54 3.18 -11.55 14.65
N LEU A 55 4.26 -10.77 14.67
CA LEU A 55 4.81 -10.21 15.91
C LEU A 55 3.86 -9.20 16.55
N LEU A 56 3.31 -8.26 15.77
CA LEU A 56 2.34 -7.28 16.27
C LEU A 56 1.08 -7.96 16.80
N ASN A 57 0.55 -8.95 16.07
CA ASN A 57 -0.62 -9.72 16.50
C ASN A 57 -0.38 -10.51 17.81
N LYS A 58 0.83 -11.06 18.01
CA LYS A 58 1.24 -11.69 19.28
C LYS A 58 1.06 -10.73 20.46
N TYR A 59 1.29 -9.43 20.23
CA TYR A 59 1.14 -8.37 21.22
C TYR A 59 -0.22 -7.67 21.17
N LYS A 60 -1.19 -8.21 20.41
CA LYS A 60 -2.56 -7.66 20.26
C LYS A 60 -2.58 -6.22 19.75
N ILE A 61 -1.69 -5.91 18.83
CA ILE A 61 -1.60 -4.63 18.15
C ILE A 61 -2.17 -4.78 16.75
N ASP A 62 -3.14 -3.95 16.42
CA ASP A 62 -3.77 -3.94 15.12
C ASP A 62 -2.81 -3.48 14.02
N VAL A 63 -2.95 -4.08 12.84
CA VAL A 63 -2.13 -3.78 11.67
C VAL A 63 -2.98 -3.21 10.55
N VAL A 64 -2.52 -2.10 9.98
CA VAL A 64 -3.07 -1.50 8.77
C VAL A 64 -2.04 -1.63 7.64
N ALA A 65 -2.36 -2.41 6.61
CA ALA A 65 -1.48 -2.61 5.46
C ALA A 65 -1.60 -1.45 4.46
N HIS A 66 -0.48 -0.97 3.95
CA HIS A 66 -0.44 -0.02 2.84
C HIS A 66 -0.09 -0.75 1.56
N ILE A 67 -0.96 -0.68 0.55
CA ILE A 67 -0.70 -1.19 -0.79
C ILE A 67 -0.72 -0.07 -1.82
N MET A 68 -0.09 -0.32 -2.95
CA MET A 68 -0.03 0.61 -4.08
C MET A 68 -0.57 -0.06 -5.35
N VAL A 69 -1.23 0.73 -6.19
CA VAL A 69 -1.71 0.35 -7.51
C VAL A 69 -0.98 1.20 -8.55
N GLY A 70 -0.54 0.58 -9.62
CA GLY A 70 0.18 1.24 -10.71
C GLY A 70 1.70 1.25 -10.53
N LEU A 71 2.26 0.32 -9.76
CA LEU A 71 3.71 0.17 -9.65
C LEU A 71 4.32 -0.26 -11.00
N PRO A 72 5.59 0.12 -11.29
CA PRO A 72 6.28 -0.40 -12.45
C PRO A 72 6.27 -1.93 -12.50
N LYS A 73 5.98 -2.50 -13.66
CA LYS A 73 5.84 -3.95 -13.91
C LYS A 73 4.62 -4.63 -13.29
N GLU A 74 3.75 -3.87 -12.62
CA GLU A 74 2.50 -4.39 -12.09
C GLU A 74 1.53 -4.77 -13.21
N ASN A 75 0.70 -5.75 -12.93
CA ASN A 75 -0.43 -6.17 -13.77
C ASN A 75 -1.59 -6.65 -12.87
N ASN A 76 -2.71 -6.98 -13.48
CA ASN A 76 -3.90 -7.42 -12.73
C ASN A 76 -3.64 -8.66 -11.86
N GLU A 77 -2.75 -9.56 -12.26
CA GLU A 77 -2.44 -10.77 -11.49
C GLU A 77 -1.64 -10.43 -10.22
N THR A 78 -0.71 -9.47 -10.31
CA THR A 78 0.03 -9.02 -9.12
C THR A 78 -0.86 -8.32 -8.09
N ILE A 79 -1.89 -7.58 -8.55
CA ILE A 79 -2.90 -6.98 -7.66
C ILE A 79 -3.72 -8.07 -6.97
N LYS A 80 -4.20 -9.07 -7.72
CA LYS A 80 -4.94 -10.22 -7.16
C LYS A 80 -4.12 -10.97 -6.13
N ASN A 81 -2.86 -11.25 -6.43
CA ASN A 81 -1.95 -11.92 -5.51
C ASN A 81 -1.72 -11.10 -4.24
N THR A 82 -1.64 -9.77 -4.35
CA THR A 82 -1.52 -8.88 -3.19
C THR A 82 -2.77 -8.91 -2.32
N VAL A 83 -3.97 -8.89 -2.90
CA VAL A 83 -5.24 -9.03 -2.16
C VAL A 83 -5.32 -10.38 -1.45
N ASN A 84 -5.01 -11.47 -2.16
CA ASN A 84 -4.98 -12.81 -1.56
C ASN A 84 -3.94 -12.92 -0.43
N PHE A 85 -2.77 -12.29 -0.61
CA PHE A 85 -1.75 -12.25 0.44
C PHE A 85 -2.27 -11.54 1.69
N ILE A 86 -2.94 -10.40 1.56
CA ILE A 86 -3.53 -9.65 2.69
C ILE A 86 -4.61 -10.48 3.38
N ASN A 87 -5.52 -11.11 2.62
CA ASN A 87 -6.59 -11.93 3.18
C ASN A 87 -6.08 -13.16 3.97
N ASN A 88 -4.88 -13.64 3.67
CA ASN A 88 -4.24 -14.74 4.40
C ASN A 88 -3.49 -14.28 5.67
N HIS A 89 -3.55 -13.01 6.02
CA HIS A 89 -2.91 -12.46 7.21
C HIS A 89 -3.95 -11.83 8.14
N ASN A 90 -3.69 -11.87 9.44
CA ASN A 90 -4.55 -11.19 10.41
C ASN A 90 -4.26 -9.68 10.41
N ILE A 91 -4.90 -8.97 9.49
CA ILE A 91 -4.78 -7.52 9.25
C ILE A 91 -6.15 -6.88 9.50
N GLN A 92 -6.19 -5.79 10.23
CA GLN A 92 -7.42 -5.11 10.64
C GLN A 92 -7.81 -3.97 9.70
N GLY A 93 -6.87 -3.44 8.94
CA GLY A 93 -7.16 -2.35 8.03
C GLY A 93 -6.26 -2.30 6.80
N ILE A 94 -6.72 -1.59 5.77
CA ILE A 94 -5.99 -1.37 4.53
C ILE A 94 -6.05 0.09 4.09
N LYS A 95 -4.94 0.59 3.54
CA LYS A 95 -4.85 1.84 2.79
C LYS A 95 -4.37 1.57 1.38
N ILE A 96 -5.12 2.05 0.40
CA ILE A 96 -4.83 1.87 -1.02
C ILE A 96 -4.32 3.20 -1.58
N HIS A 97 -3.20 3.17 -2.26
CA HIS A 97 -2.57 4.35 -2.85
C HIS A 97 -2.36 4.14 -4.35
N SER A 98 -2.69 5.16 -5.15
CA SER A 98 -2.24 5.20 -6.55
C SER A 98 -0.76 5.56 -6.62
N THR A 99 -0.05 4.96 -7.57
CA THR A 99 1.31 5.38 -7.89
C THR A 99 1.28 6.64 -8.74
N TYR A 100 2.06 7.64 -8.35
CA TYR A 100 2.23 8.88 -9.11
C TYR A 100 3.70 9.28 -9.21
N VAL A 101 4.02 10.01 -10.25
CA VAL A 101 5.40 10.39 -10.60
C VAL A 101 5.68 11.79 -10.05
N VAL A 102 6.69 11.89 -9.20
CA VAL A 102 7.13 13.13 -8.56
C VAL A 102 8.50 13.53 -9.11
N LYS A 103 8.71 14.82 -9.38
CA LYS A 103 10.01 15.38 -9.79
C LYS A 103 11.14 14.92 -8.87
N ASN A 104 12.31 14.77 -9.45
CA ASN A 104 13.55 14.41 -8.73
C ASN A 104 13.51 13.01 -8.08
N THR A 105 12.79 12.06 -8.69
CA THR A 105 12.74 10.67 -8.26
C THR A 105 13.18 9.73 -9.38
N LYS A 106 13.65 8.53 -9.04
CA LYS A 106 13.97 7.50 -10.03
C LYS A 106 12.77 7.13 -10.92
N LEU A 107 11.56 7.21 -10.37
CA LEU A 107 10.33 6.98 -11.15
C LEU A 107 10.11 8.09 -12.19
N ALA A 108 10.48 9.34 -11.86
CA ALA A 108 10.47 10.43 -12.82
C ALA A 108 11.46 10.19 -13.96
N ASP A 109 12.66 9.69 -13.67
CA ASP A 109 13.65 9.34 -14.69
C ASP A 109 13.11 8.24 -15.63
N LEU A 110 12.46 7.20 -15.09
CA LEU A 110 11.83 6.16 -15.89
C LEU A 110 10.70 6.72 -16.78
N TYR A 111 9.88 7.60 -16.22
CA TYR A 111 8.78 8.24 -16.95
C TYR A 111 9.29 9.12 -18.09
N LEU A 112 10.25 9.99 -17.82
CA LEU A 112 10.82 10.93 -18.81
C LEU A 112 11.56 10.19 -19.94
N ASN A 113 12.10 8.99 -19.67
CA ASN A 113 12.75 8.14 -20.67
C ASN A 113 11.79 7.12 -21.32
N ASN A 114 10.47 7.25 -21.14
CA ASN A 114 9.44 6.34 -21.66
C ASN A 114 9.61 4.86 -21.23
N LEU A 115 10.22 4.61 -20.08
CA LEU A 115 10.40 3.28 -19.48
C LEU A 115 9.33 2.94 -18.43
N TYR A 116 8.49 3.91 -18.08
CA TYR A 116 7.31 3.75 -17.23
C TYR A 116 6.17 4.59 -17.77
N THR A 117 4.99 4.01 -17.86
CA THR A 117 3.74 4.73 -18.19
C THR A 117 2.85 4.76 -16.96
N PRO A 118 2.50 5.94 -16.44
CA PRO A 118 1.56 6.07 -15.33
C PRO A 118 0.19 5.51 -15.70
N ILE A 119 -0.48 4.91 -14.72
CA ILE A 119 -1.80 4.31 -14.92
C ILE A 119 -2.87 5.37 -15.22
N THR A 120 -3.86 4.99 -16.01
CA THR A 120 -5.07 5.79 -16.24
C THR A 120 -5.98 5.78 -15.02
N LEU A 121 -6.89 6.75 -14.92
CA LEU A 121 -7.92 6.75 -13.89
C LEU A 121 -8.80 5.48 -14.00
N GLU A 122 -9.18 5.08 -15.21
CA GLU A 122 -9.99 3.88 -15.47
C GLU A 122 -9.29 2.62 -14.91
N TYR A 123 -8.02 2.39 -15.24
CA TYR A 123 -7.27 1.26 -14.70
C TYR A 123 -7.21 1.30 -13.16
N TYR A 124 -7.05 2.49 -12.57
CA TYR A 124 -7.05 2.65 -11.12
C TYR A 124 -8.40 2.27 -10.51
N LEU A 125 -9.51 2.73 -11.10
CA LEU A 125 -10.86 2.44 -10.63
C LEU A 125 -11.21 0.95 -10.76
N ASP A 126 -10.83 0.30 -11.86
CA ASP A 126 -11.01 -1.15 -12.03
C ASP A 126 -10.23 -1.95 -10.97
N SER A 127 -8.96 -1.56 -10.75
CA SER A 127 -8.12 -2.19 -9.74
C SER A 127 -8.67 -1.97 -8.33
N LEU A 128 -9.12 -0.76 -8.03
CA LEU A 128 -9.72 -0.41 -6.75
C LEU A 128 -11.02 -1.18 -6.52
N SER A 129 -11.88 -1.26 -7.53
CA SER A 129 -13.12 -2.05 -7.47
C SER A 129 -12.80 -3.52 -7.18
N TYR A 130 -11.77 -4.09 -7.86
CA TYR A 130 -11.34 -5.45 -7.58
C TYR A 130 -10.90 -5.60 -6.11
N VAL A 131 -10.04 -4.71 -5.60
CA VAL A 131 -9.58 -4.77 -4.20
C VAL A 131 -10.77 -4.70 -3.25
N LEU A 132 -11.67 -3.73 -3.41
CA LEU A 132 -12.81 -3.51 -2.51
C LEU A 132 -13.80 -4.67 -2.50
N THR A 133 -13.96 -5.38 -3.62
CA THR A 133 -14.89 -6.51 -3.74
C THR A 133 -14.30 -7.86 -3.31
N HIS A 134 -12.96 -7.97 -3.20
CA HIS A 134 -12.28 -9.24 -2.89
C HIS A 134 -11.48 -9.20 -1.59
N ILE A 135 -11.32 -8.04 -0.95
CA ILE A 135 -10.73 -7.97 0.39
C ILE A 135 -11.69 -8.56 1.42
N ASP A 136 -11.17 -9.23 2.45
CA ASP A 136 -11.98 -9.80 3.52
C ASP A 136 -12.86 -8.71 4.17
N SER A 137 -14.13 -9.02 4.37
CA SER A 137 -15.13 -8.10 4.93
C SER A 137 -14.82 -7.59 6.35
N ASN A 138 -13.92 -8.27 7.06
CA ASN A 138 -13.44 -7.84 8.39
C ASN A 138 -12.34 -6.78 8.31
N ILE A 139 -11.76 -6.54 7.13
CA ILE A 139 -10.68 -5.56 6.95
C ILE A 139 -11.29 -4.18 6.66
N VAL A 140 -11.00 -3.21 7.51
CA VAL A 140 -11.48 -1.84 7.36
C VAL A 140 -10.68 -1.08 6.31
N VAL A 141 -11.36 -0.48 5.35
CA VAL A 141 -10.72 0.39 4.35
C VAL A 141 -10.55 1.80 4.91
N HIS A 142 -9.33 2.18 5.23
CA HIS A 142 -9.00 3.49 5.81
C HIS A 142 -8.81 4.59 4.76
N ARG A 143 -8.33 4.20 3.56
CA ARG A 143 -8.04 5.15 2.48
C ARG A 143 -8.07 4.44 1.13
N ILE A 144 -8.59 5.14 0.13
CA ILE A 144 -8.67 4.64 -1.26
C ILE A 144 -7.90 5.52 -2.25
N SER A 145 -7.25 6.58 -1.82
CA SER A 145 -6.41 7.42 -2.69
C SER A 145 -5.34 8.15 -1.89
N GLY A 146 -4.20 8.42 -2.51
CA GLY A 146 -3.13 9.25 -1.96
C GLY A 146 -3.24 10.70 -2.43
N ASP A 147 -2.50 11.61 -1.78
CA ASP A 147 -2.37 13.01 -2.18
C ASP A 147 -1.03 13.22 -2.87
N ALA A 148 -1.06 13.62 -4.13
CA ALA A 148 0.13 14.04 -4.84
C ALA A 148 0.47 15.50 -4.52
N PRO A 149 1.74 15.85 -4.27
CA PRO A 149 2.16 17.25 -4.09
C PRO A 149 2.04 18.00 -5.42
N LYS A 150 1.15 19.00 -5.49
CA LYS A 150 0.82 19.73 -6.73
C LYS A 150 2.04 20.24 -7.50
N ASP A 151 2.96 20.89 -6.80
CA ASP A 151 4.11 21.55 -7.42
C ASP A 151 5.18 20.57 -7.93
N LEU A 152 5.14 19.32 -7.47
CA LEU A 152 6.11 18.29 -7.78
C LEU A 152 5.55 17.19 -8.68
N LEU A 153 4.22 17.08 -8.83
CA LEU A 153 3.60 16.06 -9.64
C LEU A 153 3.96 16.24 -11.12
N LEU A 154 4.41 15.16 -11.76
CA LEU A 154 4.60 15.06 -13.21
C LEU A 154 3.44 14.32 -13.87
N ALA A 155 3.00 13.20 -13.28
CA ALA A 155 1.93 12.36 -13.83
C ALA A 155 1.42 11.34 -12.79
N PRO A 156 0.20 10.79 -12.94
CA PRO A 156 -0.83 11.27 -13.85
C PRO A 156 -1.57 12.47 -13.27
N GLU A 157 -2.09 13.35 -14.12
CA GLU A 157 -2.76 14.60 -13.73
C GLU A 157 -4.03 14.36 -12.87
N TRP A 158 -4.74 13.25 -13.10
CA TRP A 158 -5.95 12.93 -12.36
C TRP A 158 -5.73 12.79 -10.83
N ASN A 159 -4.49 12.52 -10.38
CA ASN A 159 -4.14 12.51 -8.94
C ASN A 159 -4.29 13.88 -8.26
N LEU A 160 -4.40 14.97 -9.00
CA LEU A 160 -4.73 16.29 -8.46
C LEU A 160 -6.22 16.47 -8.17
N HIS A 161 -7.06 15.56 -8.67
CA HIS A 161 -8.51 15.63 -8.62
C HIS A 161 -9.12 14.48 -7.82
N LYS A 162 -8.91 14.47 -6.49
CA LYS A 162 -9.42 13.41 -5.58
C LYS A 162 -10.87 13.02 -5.81
N LYS A 163 -11.72 14.00 -6.11
CA LYS A 163 -13.16 13.77 -6.34
C LYS A 163 -13.44 12.84 -7.52
N TRP A 164 -12.56 12.76 -8.50
CA TRP A 164 -12.74 11.86 -9.64
C TRP A 164 -12.59 10.40 -9.24
N GLY A 165 -11.62 10.09 -8.37
CA GLY A 165 -11.48 8.74 -7.83
C GLY A 165 -12.62 8.34 -6.89
N LEU A 166 -13.15 9.29 -6.10
CA LEU A 166 -14.26 9.03 -5.18
C LEU A 166 -15.60 8.85 -5.92
N ASN A 167 -15.88 9.68 -6.92
CA ASN A 167 -17.12 9.62 -7.68
C ASN A 167 -17.15 8.50 -8.72
N GLY A 168 -16.02 7.88 -9.05
CA GLY A 168 -15.95 6.77 -10.00
C GLY A 168 -16.24 5.40 -9.39
N ILE A 169 -16.57 5.33 -8.09
CA ILE A 169 -16.88 4.10 -7.36
C ILE A 169 -18.41 3.89 -7.24
N GLU A 170 -19.22 4.89 -7.65
CA GLU A 170 -20.67 4.75 -7.75
C GLU A 170 -21.03 3.92 -9.00
#